data_654c8e46f735e969fe7c637554244f82
#
_entry.id   654c8e46f735e969fe7c637554244f82
#
_cell.length_a   1.000
_cell.length_b   1.000
_cell.length_c   1.000
_cell.angle_alpha   90.00
_cell.angle_beta   90.00
_cell.angle_gamma   90.00
#
_symmetry.space_group_name_H-M   'P 1'
#
loop_
_entity.id
_entity.type
_entity.pdbx_description
1 polymer ?
#
loop_
_entity_poly.entity_id
_entity_poly.type
_entity_poly.pdbx_seq_one_letter_code
_entity_poly.pdbx_strand_id
1 'polypeptide(L)'
;RPAYHDLMARDIGYDKNSEIIFMDFKLRYFLESERLRLDQAKFLAITALNPFDPLFNKLSWRLDVGIDTLRDHDCNYCNVFKGSYGRGLSYRPHFFSPLLLFSFADVKAEVSKGLKDYYRLGGDVEVGAYYDVAQNWRIKLSGSYQIFLLGETKLFFTTQFATRYAISQNLDVRLELNHYDHNHEGIFSINYFF
;
A
#
# COMPACT_ATOMS: atom_id res chain seq x y z
N ARG A 1 11.15 -16.34 -10.40
CA ARG A 1 10.60 -15.78 -9.13
C ARG A 1 10.01 -14.43 -9.44
N PRO A 2 8.78 -14.11 -9.02
CA PRO A 2 8.32 -12.73 -9.04
C PRO A 2 9.26 -11.91 -8.16
N ALA A 3 9.63 -10.70 -8.60
CA ALA A 3 10.41 -9.79 -7.78
C ALA A 3 9.48 -9.27 -6.68
N TYR A 4 9.79 -9.61 -5.44
CA TYR A 4 9.03 -9.16 -4.29
C TYR A 4 9.97 -8.57 -3.26
N HIS A 5 9.89 -7.28 -3.10
CA HIS A 5 10.49 -6.53 -2.00
C HIS A 5 9.56 -5.39 -1.64
N ASP A 6 9.02 -5.39 -0.45
CA ASP A 6 8.16 -4.30 0.02
C ASP A 6 8.87 -3.44 1.07
N LEU A 7 8.35 -2.23 1.30
CA LEU A 7 8.89 -1.26 2.24
C LEU A 7 8.91 -1.75 3.70
N MET A 8 8.15 -2.79 4.02
CA MET A 8 8.18 -3.42 5.33
C MET A 8 9.25 -4.51 5.42
N ALA A 9 9.72 -5.06 4.28
CA ALA A 9 10.74 -6.12 4.26
C ALA A 9 12.12 -5.61 4.70
N ARG A 10 13.04 -6.54 4.99
CA ARG A 10 14.44 -6.20 5.30
C ARG A 10 15.16 -5.78 4.03
N ASP A 11 16.02 -4.78 4.13
CA ASP A 11 16.81 -4.22 3.00
C ASP A 11 17.96 -5.14 2.55
N ILE A 12 17.71 -6.46 2.45
CA ILE A 12 18.75 -7.41 2.04
C ILE A 12 18.81 -7.48 0.52
N GLY A 13 19.85 -6.88 -0.06
CA GLY A 13 20.08 -6.91 -1.51
C GLY A 13 19.25 -5.94 -2.34
N TYR A 14 18.51 -5.03 -1.71
CA TYR A 14 17.73 -3.97 -2.34
C TYR A 14 18.12 -2.60 -1.76
N ASP A 15 17.82 -1.54 -2.52
CA ASP A 15 17.99 -0.18 -2.02
C ASP A 15 17.07 0.06 -0.83
N LYS A 16 17.64 0.69 0.22
CA LYS A 16 16.86 1.08 1.39
C LYS A 16 15.68 1.95 0.98
N ASN A 17 14.53 1.66 1.60
CA ASN A 17 13.28 2.41 1.38
C ASN A 17 12.76 2.33 -0.08
N SER A 18 13.03 1.23 -0.77
CA SER A 18 12.42 0.90 -2.05
C SER A 18 11.43 -0.24 -1.92
N GLU A 19 10.44 -0.27 -2.80
CA GLU A 19 9.49 -1.37 -2.96
C GLU A 19 9.43 -1.76 -4.42
N ILE A 20 9.49 -3.05 -4.70
CA ILE A 20 9.23 -3.61 -6.01
C ILE A 20 8.42 -4.88 -5.81
N ILE A 21 7.17 -4.83 -6.23
CA ILE A 21 6.26 -5.98 -6.23
C ILE A 21 5.86 -6.23 -7.68
N PHE A 22 6.06 -7.45 -8.13
CA PHE A 22 5.68 -7.89 -9.46
C PHE A 22 4.87 -9.18 -9.37
N MET A 23 3.63 -9.19 -9.90
CA MET A 23 2.75 -10.36 -9.96
C MET A 23 2.42 -10.95 -8.57
N ASP A 24 1.90 -10.13 -7.66
CA ASP A 24 1.38 -10.57 -6.37
C ASP A 24 -0.14 -10.80 -6.43
N PHE A 25 -0.60 -11.95 -5.97
CA PHE A 25 -2.00 -12.34 -6.00
C PHE A 25 -2.47 -12.72 -4.60
N LYS A 26 -3.58 -12.10 -4.16
CA LYS A 26 -4.27 -12.46 -2.92
C LYS A 26 -5.64 -13.06 -3.25
N LEU A 27 -5.90 -14.23 -2.71
CA LEU A 27 -7.19 -14.90 -2.78
C LEU A 27 -7.83 -14.87 -1.41
N ARG A 28 -9.13 -14.63 -1.37
CA ARG A 28 -9.94 -14.64 -0.14
C ARG A 28 -11.01 -15.70 -0.21
N TYR A 29 -11.06 -16.53 0.80
CA TYR A 29 -12.13 -17.50 0.98
C TYR A 29 -13.15 -16.98 2.00
N PHE A 30 -14.42 -16.94 1.59
CA PHE A 30 -15.53 -16.51 2.43
C PHE A 30 -16.22 -17.73 3.00
N LEU A 31 -16.11 -17.93 4.31
CA LEU A 31 -16.69 -19.08 5.01
C LEU A 31 -18.23 -19.13 4.93
N GLU A 32 -18.88 -17.96 5.01
CA GLU A 32 -20.35 -17.88 4.95
C GLU A 32 -20.95 -18.24 3.58
N SER A 33 -20.25 -17.94 2.51
CA SER A 33 -20.73 -18.18 1.14
C SER A 33 -19.99 -19.33 0.43
N GLU A 34 -19.02 -19.95 1.10
CA GLU A 34 -18.14 -21.01 0.57
C GLU A 34 -17.52 -20.68 -0.79
N ARG A 35 -17.16 -19.39 -0.98
CA ARG A 35 -16.62 -18.91 -2.25
C ARG A 35 -15.20 -18.40 -2.12
N LEU A 36 -14.35 -18.85 -3.04
CA LEU A 36 -13.03 -18.31 -3.27
C LEU A 36 -13.13 -17.15 -4.27
N ARG A 37 -12.55 -15.99 -3.92
CA ARG A 37 -12.53 -14.81 -4.78
C ARG A 37 -11.14 -14.22 -4.86
N LEU A 38 -10.83 -13.59 -5.99
CA LEU A 38 -9.65 -12.75 -6.12
C LEU A 38 -9.88 -11.48 -5.29
N ASP A 39 -9.08 -11.29 -4.27
CA ASP A 39 -9.11 -10.09 -3.41
C ASP A 39 -8.25 -8.98 -4.00
N GLN A 40 -7.06 -9.33 -4.47
CA GLN A 40 -6.11 -8.39 -5.06
C GLN A 40 -5.22 -9.11 -6.08
N ALA A 41 -4.88 -8.43 -7.16
CA ALA A 41 -3.81 -8.80 -8.07
C ALA A 41 -2.96 -7.57 -8.38
N LYS A 42 -1.78 -7.45 -7.79
CA LYS A 42 -0.80 -6.42 -8.14
C LYS A 42 0.05 -6.91 -9.30
N PHE A 43 -0.06 -6.26 -10.44
CA PHE A 43 0.79 -6.56 -11.59
C PHE A 43 2.16 -5.91 -11.46
N LEU A 44 2.17 -4.67 -10.97
CA LEU A 44 3.38 -3.91 -10.74
C LEU A 44 3.13 -2.88 -9.64
N ALA A 45 3.93 -2.91 -8.59
CA ALA A 45 4.01 -1.80 -7.64
C ALA A 45 5.48 -1.45 -7.42
N ILE A 46 5.80 -0.19 -7.57
CA ILE A 46 7.14 0.36 -7.33
C ILE A 46 6.98 1.59 -6.44
N THR A 47 7.75 1.64 -5.36
CA THR A 47 7.84 2.81 -4.50
C THR A 47 9.30 3.08 -4.19
N ALA A 48 9.73 4.32 -4.38
CA ALA A 48 11.06 4.78 -3.99
C ALA A 48 10.91 5.95 -3.02
N LEU A 49 11.19 5.70 -1.75
CA LEU A 49 11.27 6.72 -0.73
C LEU A 49 12.70 7.27 -0.71
N ASN A 50 12.89 8.46 -1.26
CA ASN A 50 14.16 9.17 -1.27
C ASN A 50 14.14 10.19 -0.13
N PRO A 51 14.75 9.91 1.05
CA PRO A 51 14.80 10.89 2.12
C PRO A 51 15.47 12.17 1.64
N PHE A 52 14.84 13.29 1.96
CA PHE A 52 15.33 14.60 1.56
C PHE A 52 16.78 14.79 2.01
N ASP A 53 17.65 15.05 1.05
CA ASP A 53 19.05 15.40 1.24
C ASP A 53 19.29 16.78 0.61
N PRO A 54 19.85 17.78 1.34
CA PRO A 54 20.13 19.09 0.80
C PRO A 54 21.02 19.11 -0.45
N LEU A 55 21.87 18.07 -0.62
CA LEU A 55 22.79 17.95 -1.75
C LEU A 55 22.14 17.26 -2.95
N PHE A 56 21.20 16.32 -2.71
CA PHE A 56 20.55 15.53 -3.75
C PHE A 56 19.02 15.65 -3.61
N ASN A 57 18.46 16.63 -4.26
CA ASN A 57 17.02 16.95 -4.18
C ASN A 57 16.16 15.96 -4.99
N LYS A 58 16.17 14.68 -4.60
CA LYS A 58 15.39 13.62 -5.26
C LYS A 58 14.03 13.49 -4.59
N LEU A 59 12.97 13.64 -5.39
CA LEU A 59 11.61 13.36 -4.95
C LEU A 59 11.38 11.85 -4.80
N SER A 60 10.60 11.48 -3.82
CA SER A 60 10.02 10.15 -3.73
C SER A 60 8.96 9.98 -4.82
N TRP A 61 8.78 8.76 -5.31
CA TRP A 61 7.75 8.47 -6.32
C TRP A 61 7.21 7.06 -6.13
N ARG A 62 5.99 6.84 -6.64
CA ARG A 62 5.38 5.52 -6.64
C ARG A 62 4.52 5.30 -7.88
N LEU A 63 4.40 4.03 -8.28
CA LEU A 63 3.55 3.53 -9.34
C LEU A 63 2.88 2.25 -8.84
N ASP A 64 1.57 2.12 -9.00
CA ASP A 64 0.81 0.91 -8.69
C ASP A 64 -0.15 0.62 -9.83
N VAL A 65 -0.14 -0.63 -10.32
CA VAL A 65 -1.05 -1.12 -11.36
C VAL A 65 -1.53 -2.51 -10.97
N GLY A 66 -2.84 -2.68 -10.90
CA GLY A 66 -3.40 -3.96 -10.49
C GLY A 66 -4.91 -4.04 -10.55
N ILE A 67 -5.42 -5.11 -9.97
CA ILE A 67 -6.83 -5.32 -9.69
C ILE A 67 -7.00 -5.36 -8.18
N ASP A 68 -8.01 -4.68 -7.67
CA ASP A 68 -8.36 -4.67 -6.26
C ASP A 68 -9.86 -4.89 -6.06
N THR A 69 -10.24 -5.34 -4.89
CA THR A 69 -11.65 -5.40 -4.51
C THR A 69 -12.04 -4.10 -3.85
N LEU A 70 -13.00 -3.38 -4.46
CA LEU A 70 -13.60 -2.22 -3.83
C LEU A 70 -14.40 -2.65 -2.59
N ARG A 71 -14.11 -2.02 -1.47
CA ARG A 71 -14.81 -2.22 -0.20
C ARG A 71 -15.74 -1.05 0.09
N ASP A 72 -16.22 -0.46 -0.97
CA ASP A 72 -17.11 0.67 -0.97
C ASP A 72 -18.53 0.29 -0.58
N HIS A 73 -19.27 1.22 0.02
CA HIS A 73 -20.63 1.02 0.49
C HIS A 73 -21.60 0.63 -0.62
N ASP A 74 -21.34 1.08 -1.84
CA ASP A 74 -22.22 0.85 -2.99
C ASP A 74 -21.84 -0.38 -3.82
N CYS A 75 -20.72 -1.01 -3.54
CA CYS A 75 -20.24 -2.15 -4.30
C CYS A 75 -19.55 -3.17 -3.40
N ASN A 76 -20.33 -4.01 -2.76
CA ASN A 76 -19.80 -5.14 -2.00
C ASN A 76 -19.06 -6.11 -2.95
N TYR A 77 -17.72 -6.12 -2.88
CA TYR A 77 -16.85 -7.06 -3.61
C TYR A 77 -16.78 -6.91 -5.13
N CYS A 78 -16.83 -5.68 -5.64
CA CYS A 78 -16.54 -5.42 -7.05
C CYS A 78 -15.04 -5.35 -7.27
N ASN A 79 -14.54 -6.13 -8.23
CA ASN A 79 -13.17 -5.99 -8.68
C ASN A 79 -13.03 -4.77 -9.57
N VAL A 80 -11.99 -3.98 -9.31
CA VAL A 80 -11.65 -2.79 -10.07
C VAL A 80 -10.22 -2.91 -10.59
N PHE A 81 -10.03 -2.62 -11.87
CA PHE A 81 -8.69 -2.38 -12.40
C PHE A 81 -8.27 -0.97 -12.00
N LYS A 82 -7.13 -0.86 -11.34
CA LYS A 82 -6.60 0.41 -10.86
C LYS A 82 -5.21 0.70 -11.38
N GLY A 83 -4.95 1.96 -11.63
CA GLY A 83 -3.63 2.50 -11.88
C GLY A 83 -3.43 3.78 -11.09
N SER A 84 -2.29 3.94 -10.45
CA SER A 84 -1.93 5.17 -9.78
C SER A 84 -0.45 5.51 -10.00
N TYR A 85 -0.19 6.80 -10.08
CA TYR A 85 1.16 7.36 -10.10
C TYR A 85 1.23 8.55 -9.16
N GLY A 86 2.25 8.58 -8.33
CA GLY A 86 2.43 9.64 -7.35
C GLY A 86 3.85 10.12 -7.20
N ARG A 87 3.95 11.34 -6.70
CA ARG A 87 5.19 11.95 -6.24
C ARG A 87 5.05 12.40 -4.81
N GLY A 88 6.16 12.42 -4.10
CA GLY A 88 6.13 12.73 -2.68
C GLY A 88 7.47 13.18 -2.13
N LEU A 89 7.44 13.43 -0.85
CA LEU A 89 8.59 13.78 -0.05
C LEU A 89 8.77 12.73 1.03
N SER A 90 9.99 12.40 1.35
CA SER A 90 10.31 11.64 2.55
C SER A 90 11.41 12.35 3.34
N TYR A 91 11.37 12.19 4.65
CA TYR A 91 12.29 12.85 5.57
C TYR A 91 12.69 11.91 6.70
N ARG A 92 13.98 11.80 6.94
CA ARG A 92 14.56 11.05 8.06
C ARG A 92 15.25 12.02 9.00
N PRO A 93 14.69 12.27 10.20
CA PRO A 93 15.31 13.15 11.17
C PRO A 93 16.69 12.64 11.62
N HIS A 94 17.73 13.47 11.53
CA HIS A 94 19.09 13.10 11.94
C HIS A 94 19.19 12.72 13.42
N PHE A 95 18.40 13.39 14.29
CA PHE A 95 18.38 13.13 15.71
C PHE A 95 17.57 11.87 16.10
N PHE A 96 16.78 11.32 15.16
CA PHE A 96 15.94 10.15 15.39
C PHE A 96 15.89 9.25 14.14
N SER A 97 17.03 8.68 13.82
CA SER A 97 17.27 7.90 12.60
C SER A 97 16.32 6.70 12.37
N PRO A 98 15.71 6.06 13.41
CA PRO A 98 14.73 4.99 13.19
C PRO A 98 13.42 5.45 12.55
N LEU A 99 13.11 6.76 12.57
CA LEU A 99 11.89 7.33 12.01
C LEU A 99 12.10 7.76 10.57
N LEU A 100 11.21 7.36 9.68
CA LEU A 100 11.11 7.82 8.29
C LEU A 100 9.71 8.35 8.06
N LEU A 101 9.56 9.65 7.89
CA LEU A 101 8.31 10.30 7.52
C LEU A 101 8.17 10.33 6.00
N PHE A 102 6.94 10.25 5.50
CA PHE A 102 6.66 10.39 4.08
C PHE A 102 5.31 11.06 3.81
N SER A 103 5.21 11.69 2.65
CA SER A 103 3.95 12.16 2.09
C SER A 103 3.95 11.92 0.59
N PHE A 104 2.79 11.56 0.02
CA PHE A 104 2.57 11.38 -1.40
C PHE A 104 1.34 12.13 -1.86
N ALA A 105 1.38 12.59 -3.10
CA ALA A 105 0.21 13.02 -3.85
C ALA A 105 0.16 12.19 -5.13
N ASP A 106 -0.95 11.49 -5.33
CA ASP A 106 -1.14 10.56 -6.43
C ASP A 106 -2.30 10.99 -7.33
N VAL A 107 -2.18 10.64 -8.60
CA VAL A 107 -3.30 10.57 -9.53
C VAL A 107 -3.73 9.11 -9.62
N LYS A 108 -5.04 8.85 -9.55
CA LYS A 108 -5.64 7.52 -9.58
C LYS A 108 -6.67 7.40 -10.67
N ALA A 109 -6.65 6.27 -11.36
CA ALA A 109 -7.66 5.87 -12.32
C ALA A 109 -8.16 4.47 -11.96
N GLU A 110 -9.48 4.31 -11.96
CA GLU A 110 -10.12 3.03 -11.67
C GLU A 110 -11.20 2.75 -12.70
N VAL A 111 -11.29 1.49 -13.14
CA VAL A 111 -12.27 1.02 -14.12
C VAL A 111 -12.91 -0.27 -13.64
N SER A 112 -14.24 -0.31 -13.60
CA SER A 112 -15.02 -1.48 -13.22
C SER A 112 -16.43 -1.40 -13.75
N LYS A 113 -17.01 -2.56 -14.05
CA LYS A 113 -18.45 -2.67 -14.35
C LYS A 113 -19.34 -2.42 -13.11
N GLY A 114 -18.77 -2.48 -11.92
CA GLY A 114 -19.47 -2.22 -10.67
C GLY A 114 -19.56 -0.76 -10.29
N LEU A 115 -18.81 0.12 -10.95
CA LEU A 115 -18.91 1.56 -10.78
C LEU A 115 -20.09 2.11 -11.57
N LYS A 116 -20.77 3.13 -11.04
CA LYS A 116 -21.95 3.75 -11.69
C LYS A 116 -21.68 4.23 -13.10
N ASP A 117 -20.50 4.84 -13.33
CA ASP A 117 -20.07 5.37 -14.63
C ASP A 117 -18.98 4.52 -15.29
N TYR A 118 -18.78 3.27 -14.85
CA TYR A 118 -17.75 2.31 -15.27
C TYR A 118 -16.31 2.75 -15.00
N TYR A 119 -16.06 3.99 -14.65
CA TYR A 119 -14.74 4.52 -14.31
C TYR A 119 -14.83 5.60 -13.26
N ARG A 120 -13.69 5.86 -12.62
CA ARG A 120 -13.48 7.06 -11.82
C ARG A 120 -12.03 7.51 -11.90
N LEU A 121 -11.85 8.83 -11.92
CA LEU A 121 -10.54 9.48 -11.93
C LEU A 121 -10.46 10.46 -10.76
N GLY A 122 -9.32 10.48 -10.10
CA GLY A 122 -9.16 11.32 -8.94
C GLY A 122 -7.72 11.43 -8.47
N GLY A 123 -7.58 11.85 -7.25
CA GLY A 123 -6.30 11.96 -6.56
C GLY A 123 -6.36 11.42 -5.15
N ASP A 124 -5.18 11.27 -4.60
CA ASP A 124 -4.97 10.80 -3.23
C ASP A 124 -3.83 11.60 -2.60
N VAL A 125 -3.98 11.94 -1.35
CA VAL A 125 -2.90 12.47 -0.53
C VAL A 125 -2.71 11.53 0.65
N GLU A 126 -1.54 10.91 0.72
CA GLU A 126 -1.15 10.05 1.84
C GLU A 126 -0.03 10.69 2.63
N VAL A 127 -0.15 10.61 3.96
CA VAL A 127 0.93 10.96 4.90
C VAL A 127 1.16 9.79 5.83
N GLY A 128 2.40 9.55 6.21
CA GLY A 128 2.69 8.45 7.11
C GLY A 128 4.12 8.42 7.62
N ALA A 129 4.38 7.39 8.40
CA ALA A 129 5.66 7.14 9.01
C ALA A 129 5.98 5.65 9.03
N TYR A 130 7.24 5.34 8.84
CA TYR A 130 7.86 4.06 9.20
C TYR A 130 8.73 4.26 10.43
N TYR A 131 8.64 3.34 11.37
CA TYR A 131 9.45 3.33 12.57
C TYR A 131 10.14 1.99 12.74
N ASP A 132 11.47 2.00 12.71
CA ASP A 132 12.30 0.83 12.93
C ASP A 132 12.52 0.66 14.45
N VAL A 133 11.68 -0.14 15.12
CA VAL A 133 11.79 -0.44 16.56
C VAL A 133 13.10 -1.19 16.84
N ALA A 134 13.44 -2.13 15.95
CA ALA A 134 14.67 -2.90 15.97
C ALA A 134 15.01 -3.31 14.52
N GLN A 135 16.19 -3.90 14.29
CA GLN A 135 16.59 -4.38 12.95
C GLN A 135 15.63 -5.39 12.32
N ASN A 136 14.88 -6.10 13.15
CA ASN A 136 13.92 -7.12 12.74
C ASN A 136 12.45 -6.69 12.95
N TRP A 137 12.20 -5.48 13.45
CA TRP A 137 10.85 -5.03 13.77
C TRP A 137 10.59 -3.62 13.22
N ARG A 138 9.66 -3.51 12.28
CA ARG A 138 9.22 -2.26 11.65
C ARG A 138 7.73 -2.06 11.83
N ILE A 139 7.34 -0.82 12.06
CA ILE A 139 5.95 -0.37 12.17
C ILE A 139 5.70 0.67 11.08
N LYS A 140 4.52 0.64 10.46
CA LYS A 140 3.99 1.66 9.56
C LYS A 140 2.72 2.23 10.16
N LEU A 141 2.58 3.55 10.08
CA LEU A 141 1.32 4.26 10.31
C LEU A 141 1.12 5.23 9.16
N SER A 142 -0.05 5.20 8.51
CA SER A 142 -0.39 6.16 7.47
C SER A 142 -1.87 6.50 7.47
N GLY A 143 -2.18 7.69 6.93
CA GLY A 143 -3.52 8.13 6.64
C GLY A 143 -3.58 8.69 5.23
N SER A 144 -4.62 8.38 4.48
CA SER A 144 -4.84 8.89 3.15
C SER A 144 -6.23 9.48 2.98
N TYR A 145 -6.29 10.51 2.16
CA TYR A 145 -7.51 11.19 1.77
C TYR A 145 -7.64 11.12 0.25
N GLN A 146 -8.68 10.42 -0.21
CA GLN A 146 -8.91 10.16 -1.63
C GLN A 146 -10.13 10.92 -2.11
N ILE A 147 -10.00 11.54 -3.29
CA ILE A 147 -11.07 12.26 -3.94
C ILE A 147 -11.17 11.85 -5.41
N PHE A 148 -12.33 11.36 -5.82
CA PHE A 148 -12.65 11.10 -7.22
C PHE A 148 -13.54 12.22 -7.73
N LEU A 149 -13.12 12.85 -8.82
CA LEU A 149 -13.74 14.07 -9.38
C LEU A 149 -14.45 13.81 -10.72
N LEU A 150 -14.04 12.76 -11.44
CA LEU A 150 -14.59 12.39 -12.75
C LEU A 150 -15.11 10.96 -12.70
N GLY A 151 -16.24 10.72 -13.40
CA GLY A 151 -16.97 9.47 -13.30
C GLY A 151 -17.75 9.40 -11.98
N GLU A 152 -17.69 8.27 -11.30
CA GLU A 152 -18.29 8.15 -9.98
C GLU A 152 -17.53 9.01 -8.96
N THR A 153 -18.12 10.13 -8.56
CA THR A 153 -17.55 11.08 -7.61
C THR A 153 -17.68 10.52 -6.19
N LYS A 154 -16.57 10.39 -5.50
CA LYS A 154 -16.54 9.91 -4.13
C LYS A 154 -15.34 10.46 -3.38
N LEU A 155 -15.49 10.49 -2.07
CA LEU A 155 -14.49 10.99 -1.15
C LEU A 155 -14.41 10.00 0.00
N PHE A 156 -13.19 9.55 0.34
CA PHE A 156 -12.97 8.69 1.49
C PHE A 156 -11.67 8.96 2.22
N PHE A 157 -11.71 8.60 3.49
CA PHE A 157 -10.55 8.62 4.35
C PHE A 157 -10.14 7.18 4.71
N THR A 158 -8.86 6.90 4.65
CA THR A 158 -8.31 5.59 5.03
C THR A 158 -7.18 5.77 6.02
N THR A 159 -7.16 4.95 7.07
CA THR A 159 -5.99 4.83 7.95
C THR A 159 -5.47 3.41 7.92
N GLN A 160 -4.16 3.28 7.99
CA GLN A 160 -3.47 2.01 8.03
C GLN A 160 -2.45 1.99 9.17
N PHE A 161 -2.52 0.95 9.99
CA PHE A 161 -1.47 0.55 10.89
C PHE A 161 -0.95 -0.81 10.43
N ALA A 162 0.35 -0.94 10.28
CA ALA A 162 0.97 -2.23 9.97
C ALA A 162 2.21 -2.44 10.84
N THR A 163 2.41 -3.67 11.29
CA THR A 163 3.62 -4.06 11.98
C THR A 163 4.16 -5.36 11.41
N ARG A 164 5.46 -5.43 11.26
CA ARG A 164 6.17 -6.60 10.75
C ARG A 164 7.30 -6.97 11.69
N TYR A 165 7.37 -8.26 12.05
CA TYR A 165 8.45 -8.83 12.83
C TYR A 165 9.11 -9.97 12.04
N ALA A 166 10.41 -9.83 11.75
CA ALA A 166 11.19 -10.88 11.10
C ALA A 166 11.68 -11.89 12.14
N ILE A 167 11.19 -13.12 12.06
CA ILE A 167 11.61 -14.23 12.92
C ILE A 167 12.98 -14.76 12.46
N SER A 168 13.19 -14.82 11.13
CA SER A 168 14.46 -15.23 10.52
C SER A 168 14.72 -14.41 9.23
N GLN A 169 15.77 -14.77 8.50
CA GLN A 169 16.04 -14.12 7.19
C GLN A 169 14.93 -14.39 6.17
N ASN A 170 14.30 -15.55 6.26
CA ASN A 170 13.33 -16.04 5.29
C ASN A 170 11.89 -16.09 5.83
N LEU A 171 11.65 -15.70 7.09
CA LEU A 171 10.34 -15.80 7.70
C LEU A 171 9.99 -14.52 8.45
N ASP A 172 8.86 -13.94 8.13
CA ASP A 172 8.29 -12.84 8.89
C ASP A 172 6.80 -13.04 9.20
N VAL A 173 6.34 -12.36 10.22
CA VAL A 173 4.93 -12.23 10.58
C VAL A 173 4.52 -10.77 10.47
N ARG A 174 3.28 -10.53 10.04
CA ARG A 174 2.70 -9.20 9.89
C ARG A 174 1.30 -9.14 10.45
N LEU A 175 0.99 -7.98 10.99
CA LEU A 175 -0.37 -7.59 11.36
C LEU A 175 -0.64 -6.26 10.68
N GLU A 176 -1.75 -6.19 9.94
CA GLU A 176 -2.24 -4.97 9.30
C GLU A 176 -3.64 -4.67 9.81
N LEU A 177 -3.88 -3.45 10.21
CA LEU A 177 -5.19 -2.93 10.60
C LEU A 177 -5.51 -1.77 9.68
N ASN A 178 -6.56 -1.93 8.90
CA ASN A 178 -7.03 -0.93 7.95
C ASN A 178 -8.41 -0.44 8.39
N HIS A 179 -8.59 0.86 8.35
CA HIS A 179 -9.87 1.51 8.56
C HIS A 179 -10.23 2.29 7.30
N TYR A 180 -11.38 1.94 6.72
CA TYR A 180 -11.95 2.56 5.53
C TYR A 180 -13.32 3.14 5.93
N ASP A 181 -13.45 4.47 6.03
CA ASP A 181 -14.72 5.13 6.38
C ASP A 181 -15.63 4.35 7.35
N HIS A 182 -16.28 3.29 6.87
CA HIS A 182 -17.25 2.48 7.60
C HIS A 182 -16.80 1.03 7.84
N ASN A 183 -15.67 0.62 7.28
CA ASN A 183 -15.19 -0.75 7.37
C ASN A 183 -13.85 -0.85 8.10
N HIS A 184 -13.73 -1.85 8.95
CA HIS A 184 -12.47 -2.19 9.62
C HIS A 184 -12.00 -3.56 9.15
N GLU A 185 -10.72 -3.66 8.85
CA GLU A 185 -10.12 -4.93 8.45
C GLU A 185 -8.84 -5.18 9.23
N GLY A 186 -8.72 -6.40 9.77
CA GLY A 186 -7.51 -6.91 10.35
C GLY A 186 -6.96 -8.05 9.51
N ILE A 187 -5.70 -7.98 9.10
CA ILE A 187 -5.01 -9.02 8.32
C ILE A 187 -3.81 -9.49 9.11
N PHE A 188 -3.75 -10.79 9.38
CA PHE A 188 -2.57 -11.45 9.91
C PHE A 188 -1.96 -12.30 8.81
N SER A 189 -0.65 -12.19 8.59
CA SER A 189 0.06 -12.96 7.58
C SER A 189 1.38 -13.49 8.09
N ILE A 190 1.75 -14.66 7.57
CA ILE A 190 3.06 -15.28 7.75
C ILE A 190 3.66 -15.39 6.36
N ASN A 191 4.81 -14.75 6.14
CA ASN A 191 5.48 -14.72 4.84
C ASN A 191 6.77 -15.52 4.90
N TYR A 192 6.93 -16.40 3.94
CA TYR A 192 8.16 -17.18 3.75
C TYR A 192 8.81 -16.84 2.41
N PHE A 193 10.06 -16.43 2.46
CA PHE A 193 10.87 -16.04 1.30
C PHE A 193 11.87 -17.13 0.95
N PHE A 194 11.90 -17.54 -0.31
CA PHE A 194 12.81 -18.59 -0.82
C PHE A 194 14.09 -18.03 -1.41
#